data_300b83af9c6cb9343b102e78144fbc27
#
_entry.id   300b83af9c6cb9343b102e78144fbc27
#
_cell.length_a   1.000
_cell.length_b   1.000
_cell.length_c   1.000
_cell.angle_alpha   90.00
_cell.angle_beta   90.00
_cell.angle_gamma   90.00
#
_symmetry.space_group_name_H-M   'P 1'
#
loop_
_entity.id
_entity.type
_entity.pdbx_description
1 polymer ?
#
loop_
_entity_poly.entity_id
_entity_poly.type
_entity_poly.pdbx_seq_one_letter_code
_entity_poly.pdbx_strand_id
1 'polypeptide(L)'
;TNSDSFAIDLKKWLSIMQTYENGGHAYHATMPTDALRAFRDTVLETREYGYEKLKLAQWELGDKVRKYLAGKGIKSVAAEGFTAPGVVVSYTQDSEIQNGSKFAAKGMQIAAGVPLACDEPEDFKTFRLGLFGLDKLYNVEATFKRLTMVLDQVL
;
A
#
# COMPACT_ATOMS: atom_id res chain seq x y z
N THR A 1 12.99 2.91 25.99
CA THR A 1 12.90 4.26 25.40
C THR A 1 11.97 5.10 26.23
N ASN A 2 12.34 6.34 26.56
CA ASN A 2 11.48 7.33 27.16
C ASN A 2 10.99 8.26 26.04
N SER A 3 9.75 8.72 26.17
CA SER A 3 9.16 9.66 25.22
C SER A 3 8.39 10.73 25.99
N ASP A 4 8.54 11.98 25.59
CA ASP A 4 7.75 13.11 26.10
C ASP A 4 6.45 13.29 25.30
N SER A 5 6.22 12.47 24.28
CA SER A 5 5.01 12.52 23.46
C SER A 5 3.88 11.74 24.12
N PHE A 6 2.74 12.40 24.29
CA PHE A 6 1.52 11.77 24.81
C PHE A 6 1.06 10.58 23.97
N ALA A 7 1.11 10.68 22.64
CA ALA A 7 0.57 9.66 21.73
C ALA A 7 1.51 8.48 21.51
N ILE A 8 2.83 8.70 21.52
CA ILE A 8 3.83 7.68 21.16
C ILE A 8 4.71 7.24 22.35
N ASP A 9 4.28 7.48 23.57
CA ASP A 9 4.91 6.90 24.76
C ASP A 9 4.51 5.42 24.90
N LEU A 10 5.23 4.57 24.17
CA LEU A 10 4.97 3.13 24.15
C LEU A 10 5.12 2.47 25.52
N LYS A 11 5.98 3.02 26.39
CA LYS A 11 6.15 2.52 27.76
C LYS A 11 4.90 2.79 28.60
N LYS A 12 4.33 3.97 28.46
CA LYS A 12 3.08 4.33 29.14
C LYS A 12 1.92 3.46 28.64
N TRP A 13 1.78 3.31 27.33
CA TRP A 13 0.76 2.45 26.73
C TRP A 13 0.88 1.00 27.19
N LEU A 14 2.11 0.45 27.22
CA LEU A 14 2.34 -0.91 27.72
C LEU A 14 1.90 -1.07 29.17
N SER A 15 2.23 -0.11 30.05
CA SER A 15 1.81 -0.13 31.47
C SER A 15 0.28 -0.11 31.62
N ILE A 16 -0.43 0.67 30.78
CA ILE A 16 -1.90 0.71 30.77
C ILE A 16 -2.46 -0.66 30.35
N MET A 17 -1.94 -1.24 29.26
CA MET A 17 -2.38 -2.54 28.76
C MET A 17 -2.17 -3.65 29.79
N GLN A 18 -1.01 -3.70 30.45
CA GLN A 18 -0.72 -4.67 31.50
C GLN A 18 -1.66 -4.52 32.70
N THR A 19 -2.05 -3.31 33.05
CA THR A 19 -3.04 -3.08 34.11
C THR A 19 -4.38 -3.75 33.79
N TYR A 20 -4.86 -3.61 32.53
CA TYR A 20 -6.08 -4.27 32.09
C TYR A 20 -5.95 -5.80 32.00
N GLU A 21 -4.83 -6.31 31.52
CA GLU A 21 -4.54 -7.76 31.48
C GLU A 21 -4.55 -8.39 32.87
N ASN A 22 -4.13 -7.64 33.89
CA ASN A 22 -4.15 -8.06 35.30
C ASN A 22 -5.52 -7.80 35.99
N GLY A 23 -6.58 -7.48 35.24
CA GLY A 23 -7.92 -7.25 35.77
C GLY A 23 -8.15 -5.91 36.44
N GLY A 24 -7.19 -5.00 36.35
CA GLY A 24 -7.30 -3.63 36.86
C GLY A 24 -7.88 -2.65 35.85
N HIS A 25 -7.90 -1.38 36.22
CA HIS A 25 -8.31 -0.26 35.37
C HIS A 25 -7.28 0.86 35.40
N ALA A 26 -6.93 1.39 34.25
CA ALA A 26 -6.10 2.57 34.13
C ALA A 26 -6.54 3.42 32.94
N TYR A 27 -6.57 4.74 33.11
CA TYR A 27 -6.90 5.67 32.05
C TYR A 27 -5.68 6.53 31.70
N HIS A 28 -5.40 6.62 30.42
CA HIS A 28 -4.39 7.50 29.86
C HIS A 28 -4.99 8.41 28.78
N ALA A 29 -5.73 7.82 27.85
CA ALA A 29 -6.42 8.50 26.77
C ALA A 29 -7.59 7.64 26.27
N THR A 30 -8.56 8.29 25.63
CA THR A 30 -9.62 7.56 24.91
C THR A 30 -9.00 6.84 23.72
N MET A 31 -9.14 5.53 23.69
CA MET A 31 -8.64 4.71 22.60
C MET A 31 -9.63 4.67 21.43
N PRO A 32 -9.15 4.65 20.19
CA PRO A 32 -10.00 4.47 19.00
C PRO A 32 -10.45 3.00 18.90
N THR A 33 -11.34 2.57 19.79
CA THR A 33 -11.70 1.17 19.97
C THR A 33 -12.29 0.52 18.71
N ASP A 34 -13.06 1.28 17.92
CA ASP A 34 -13.61 0.78 16.67
C ASP A 34 -12.53 0.51 15.63
N ALA A 35 -11.54 1.39 15.52
CA ALA A 35 -10.39 1.21 14.63
C ALA A 35 -9.52 0.03 15.09
N LEU A 36 -9.30 -0.13 16.40
CA LEU A 36 -8.55 -1.27 16.96
C LEU A 36 -9.28 -2.60 16.70
N ARG A 37 -10.61 -2.62 16.83
CA ARG A 37 -11.41 -3.80 16.50
C ARG A 37 -11.30 -4.14 15.01
N ALA A 38 -11.48 -3.16 14.13
CA ALA A 38 -11.36 -3.37 12.69
C ALA A 38 -9.96 -3.87 12.32
N PHE A 39 -8.92 -3.31 12.92
CA PHE A 39 -7.54 -3.77 12.72
C PHE A 39 -7.34 -5.23 13.18
N ARG A 40 -7.82 -5.57 14.37
CA ARG A 40 -7.78 -6.95 14.88
C ARG A 40 -8.45 -7.91 13.90
N ASP A 41 -9.66 -7.58 13.45
CA ASP A 41 -10.45 -8.45 12.57
C ASP A 41 -9.72 -8.65 11.22
N THR A 42 -9.13 -7.59 10.66
CA THR A 42 -8.29 -7.67 9.46
C THR A 42 -7.04 -8.55 9.67
N VAL A 43 -6.39 -8.45 10.82
CA VAL A 43 -5.24 -9.30 11.16
C VAL A 43 -5.65 -10.78 11.25
N LEU A 44 -6.80 -11.07 11.86
CA LEU A 44 -7.31 -12.44 11.96
C LEU A 44 -7.67 -13.01 10.58
N GLU A 45 -8.33 -12.24 9.73
CA GLU A 45 -8.64 -12.61 8.35
C GLU A 45 -7.35 -12.88 7.54
N THR A 46 -6.36 -12.01 7.68
CA THR A 46 -5.05 -12.17 7.02
C THR A 46 -4.35 -13.45 7.47
N ARG A 47 -4.40 -13.75 8.78
CA ARG A 47 -3.82 -14.96 9.36
C ARG A 47 -4.52 -16.22 8.85
N GLU A 48 -5.85 -16.20 8.76
CA GLU A 48 -6.65 -17.30 8.23
C GLU A 48 -6.35 -17.57 6.75
N TYR A 49 -6.19 -16.51 5.96
CA TYR A 49 -5.77 -16.62 4.55
C TYR A 49 -4.37 -17.24 4.42
N GLY A 50 -3.47 -16.94 5.35
CA GLY A 50 -2.11 -17.43 5.44
C GLY A 50 -1.07 -16.43 4.93
N TYR A 51 -0.12 -16.05 5.79
CA TYR A 51 0.89 -15.04 5.50
C TYR A 51 1.81 -15.41 4.33
N GLU A 52 2.23 -16.67 4.22
CA GLU A 52 3.08 -17.12 3.11
C GLU A 52 2.31 -17.09 1.78
N LYS A 53 1.05 -17.52 1.79
CA LYS A 53 0.18 -17.43 0.61
C LYS A 53 -0.03 -15.98 0.16
N LEU A 54 -0.26 -15.08 1.14
CA LEU A 54 -0.40 -13.64 0.89
C LEU A 54 0.88 -13.05 0.28
N LYS A 55 2.04 -13.39 0.83
CA LYS A 55 3.34 -12.97 0.33
C LYS A 55 3.55 -13.40 -1.13
N LEU A 56 3.28 -14.66 -1.45
CA LEU A 56 3.42 -15.18 -2.81
C LEU A 56 2.47 -14.47 -3.78
N ALA A 57 1.20 -14.30 -3.41
CA ALA A 57 0.21 -13.58 -4.22
C ALA A 57 0.60 -12.12 -4.44
N GLN A 58 1.20 -11.46 -3.43
CA GLN A 58 1.67 -10.08 -3.55
C GLN A 58 2.83 -9.96 -4.55
N TRP A 59 3.81 -10.87 -4.49
CA TRP A 59 4.90 -10.89 -5.46
C TRP A 59 4.39 -11.19 -6.87
N GLU A 60 3.52 -12.18 -7.02
CA GLU A 60 2.93 -12.54 -8.30
C GLU A 60 2.21 -11.35 -8.96
N LEU A 61 1.35 -10.64 -8.21
CA LEU A 61 0.64 -9.48 -8.74
C LEU A 61 1.61 -8.36 -9.12
N GLY A 62 2.57 -8.04 -8.25
CA GLY A 62 3.58 -7.01 -8.50
C GLY A 62 4.39 -7.29 -9.77
N ASP A 63 4.86 -8.51 -9.93
CA ASP A 63 5.65 -8.93 -11.10
C ASP A 63 4.83 -8.91 -12.39
N LYS A 64 3.58 -9.38 -12.37
CA LYS A 64 2.67 -9.33 -13.52
C LYS A 64 2.44 -7.89 -13.97
N VAL A 65 2.18 -6.97 -13.05
CA VAL A 65 1.94 -5.56 -13.37
C VAL A 65 3.21 -4.90 -13.94
N ARG A 66 4.39 -5.16 -13.36
CA ARG A 66 5.65 -4.63 -13.89
C ARG A 66 5.96 -5.14 -15.29
N LYS A 67 5.81 -6.45 -15.52
CA LYS A 67 6.01 -7.05 -16.85
C LYS A 67 5.06 -6.46 -17.89
N TYR A 68 3.81 -6.26 -17.51
CA TYR A 68 2.81 -5.62 -18.37
C TYR A 68 3.19 -4.19 -18.75
N LEU A 69 3.56 -3.36 -17.78
CA LEU A 69 3.99 -1.98 -18.03
C LEU A 69 5.26 -1.92 -18.87
N ALA A 70 6.24 -2.76 -18.57
CA ALA A 70 7.47 -2.90 -19.38
C ALA A 70 7.17 -3.29 -20.83
N GLY A 71 6.22 -4.20 -21.06
CA GLY A 71 5.76 -4.59 -22.40
C GLY A 71 5.11 -3.44 -23.18
N LYS A 72 4.60 -2.42 -22.47
CA LYS A 72 4.10 -1.15 -23.05
C LYS A 72 5.18 -0.08 -23.18
N GLY A 73 6.44 -0.37 -22.87
CA GLY A 73 7.54 0.58 -22.91
C GLY A 73 7.61 1.53 -21.73
N ILE A 74 6.81 1.29 -20.67
CA ILE A 74 6.76 2.13 -19.48
C ILE A 74 7.82 1.67 -18.50
N LYS A 75 8.76 2.57 -18.17
CA LYS A 75 9.90 2.27 -17.30
C LYS A 75 9.51 2.31 -15.82
N SER A 76 10.03 1.35 -15.06
CA SER A 76 9.98 1.37 -13.59
C SER A 76 10.98 2.37 -13.02
N VAL A 77 10.60 3.04 -11.92
CA VAL A 77 11.53 3.85 -11.13
C VAL A 77 12.49 2.96 -10.32
N ALA A 78 11.99 1.83 -9.84
CA ALA A 78 12.80 0.89 -9.08
C ALA A 78 13.84 0.22 -9.98
N ALA A 79 15.10 0.22 -9.55
CA ALA A 79 16.17 -0.55 -10.14
C ALA A 79 15.91 -2.07 -9.98
N GLU A 80 16.60 -2.87 -10.79
CA GLU A 80 16.58 -4.33 -10.68
C GLU A 80 17.05 -4.76 -9.27
N GLY A 81 16.34 -5.70 -8.67
CA GLY A 81 16.60 -6.17 -7.30
C GLY A 81 16.00 -5.30 -6.18
N PHE A 82 15.46 -4.11 -6.51
CA PHE A 82 14.87 -3.19 -5.52
C PHE A 82 13.36 -2.96 -5.72
N THR A 83 12.71 -3.88 -6.38
CA THR A 83 11.27 -3.79 -6.66
C THR A 83 10.43 -4.13 -5.42
N ALA A 84 9.54 -3.22 -5.02
CA ALA A 84 8.56 -3.51 -3.97
C ALA A 84 7.34 -4.23 -4.57
N PRO A 85 6.87 -5.35 -4.00
CA PRO A 85 5.77 -6.10 -4.59
C PRO A 85 4.41 -5.41 -4.44
N GLY A 86 4.22 -4.60 -3.40
CA GLY A 86 2.93 -3.95 -3.09
C GLY A 86 2.71 -2.60 -3.74
N VAL A 87 3.76 -1.97 -4.29
CA VAL A 87 3.67 -0.66 -4.94
C VAL A 87 4.52 -0.65 -6.20
N VAL A 88 3.92 -0.31 -7.33
CA VAL A 88 4.61 -0.12 -8.60
C VAL A 88 4.66 1.36 -8.92
N VAL A 89 5.88 1.92 -9.00
CA VAL A 89 6.14 3.30 -9.39
C VAL A 89 6.74 3.31 -10.78
N SER A 90 6.14 4.06 -11.69
CA SER A 90 6.55 4.11 -13.10
C SER A 90 6.65 5.53 -13.61
N TYR A 91 7.55 5.77 -14.54
CA TYR A 91 7.69 7.06 -15.22
C TYR A 91 6.51 7.34 -16.15
N THR A 92 6.19 8.63 -16.30
CA THR A 92 5.25 9.13 -17.31
C THR A 92 5.69 10.52 -17.76
N GLN A 93 5.27 10.94 -18.96
CA GLN A 93 5.37 12.32 -19.40
C GLN A 93 4.01 13.03 -19.34
N ASP A 94 2.95 12.29 -19.10
CA ASP A 94 1.59 12.80 -19.08
C ASP A 94 1.19 13.26 -17.67
N SER A 95 0.85 14.54 -17.54
CA SER A 95 0.47 15.14 -16.25
C SER A 95 -0.88 14.62 -15.72
N GLU A 96 -1.79 14.17 -16.60
CA GLU A 96 -3.07 13.60 -16.18
C GLU A 96 -2.93 12.14 -15.71
N ILE A 97 -1.91 11.43 -16.20
CA ILE A 97 -1.50 10.15 -15.63
C ILE A 97 -0.81 10.37 -14.29
N GLN A 98 0.10 11.34 -14.21
CA GLN A 98 0.82 11.68 -12.98
C GLN A 98 -0.13 12.00 -11.83
N ASN A 99 -1.14 12.85 -12.05
CA ASN A 99 -2.09 13.26 -11.02
C ASN A 99 -3.25 12.27 -10.83
N GLY A 100 -3.38 11.27 -11.69
CA GLY A 100 -4.38 10.21 -11.62
C GLY A 100 -5.72 10.55 -12.25
N SER A 101 -5.91 11.74 -12.87
CA SER A 101 -7.21 12.16 -13.41
C SER A 101 -7.70 11.26 -14.56
N LYS A 102 -6.81 10.80 -15.45
CA LYS A 102 -7.15 9.84 -16.49
C LYS A 102 -7.67 8.51 -15.93
N PHE A 103 -7.07 8.04 -14.85
CA PHE A 103 -7.51 6.83 -14.17
C PHE A 103 -8.87 7.04 -13.49
N ALA A 104 -9.05 8.18 -12.81
CA ALA A 104 -10.32 8.53 -12.17
C ALA A 104 -11.48 8.61 -13.18
N ALA A 105 -11.23 9.14 -14.37
CA ALA A 105 -12.21 9.18 -15.47
C ALA A 105 -12.63 7.76 -15.96
N LYS A 106 -11.83 6.72 -15.64
CA LYS A 106 -12.13 5.32 -15.92
C LYS A 106 -12.60 4.55 -14.68
N GLY A 107 -12.95 5.26 -13.61
CA GLY A 107 -13.43 4.66 -12.35
C GLY A 107 -12.35 3.99 -11.51
N MET A 108 -11.08 4.29 -11.74
CA MET A 108 -9.96 3.74 -11.00
C MET A 108 -9.21 4.85 -10.24
N GLN A 109 -9.03 4.66 -8.95
CA GLN A 109 -8.17 5.54 -8.14
C GLN A 109 -6.75 4.97 -8.07
N ILE A 110 -5.78 5.81 -8.36
CA ILE A 110 -4.34 5.52 -8.16
C ILE A 110 -3.72 6.56 -7.24
N ALA A 111 -2.46 6.37 -6.87
CA ALA A 111 -1.70 7.39 -6.16
C ALA A 111 -0.92 8.26 -7.16
N ALA A 112 -1.06 9.57 -7.03
CA ALA A 112 -0.31 10.53 -7.82
C ALA A 112 1.21 10.35 -7.64
N GLY A 113 1.97 10.65 -8.66
CA GLY A 113 3.43 10.73 -8.56
C GLY A 113 3.86 11.87 -7.65
N VAL A 114 4.92 11.64 -6.90
CA VAL A 114 5.52 12.62 -5.98
C VAL A 114 7.02 12.70 -6.22
N PRO A 115 7.66 13.85 -5.94
CA PRO A 115 9.11 13.94 -5.93
C PRO A 115 9.69 13.01 -4.86
N LEU A 116 10.84 12.42 -5.12
CA LEU A 116 11.54 11.53 -4.19
C LEU A 116 12.54 12.31 -3.31
N ALA A 117 12.86 13.55 -3.69
CA ALA A 117 13.85 14.43 -3.04
C ALA A 117 15.25 13.79 -2.96
N CYS A 118 15.67 13.17 -4.07
CA CYS A 118 16.97 12.52 -4.24
C CYS A 118 17.65 12.97 -5.54
N ASP A 119 17.71 14.28 -5.76
CA ASP A 119 18.36 14.95 -6.90
C ASP A 119 17.74 14.58 -8.28
N GLU A 120 16.46 14.25 -8.32
CA GLU A 120 15.75 14.03 -9.57
C GLU A 120 15.59 15.33 -10.39
N PRO A 121 15.56 15.24 -11.73
CA PRO A 121 15.41 16.41 -12.59
C PRO A 121 14.02 17.06 -12.45
N GLU A 122 13.89 18.33 -12.85
CA GLU A 122 12.64 19.11 -12.74
C GLU A 122 11.46 18.50 -13.51
N ASP A 123 11.74 17.77 -14.58
CA ASP A 123 10.73 17.09 -15.39
C ASP A 123 10.36 15.67 -14.87
N PHE A 124 10.87 15.30 -13.71
CA PHE A 124 10.58 14.00 -13.10
C PHE A 124 9.09 13.82 -12.82
N LYS A 125 8.47 12.93 -13.57
CA LYS A 125 7.05 12.61 -13.44
C LYS A 125 6.87 11.11 -13.32
N THR A 126 6.05 10.71 -12.36
CA THR A 126 5.72 9.31 -12.09
C THR A 126 4.25 9.13 -11.76
N PHE A 127 3.78 7.90 -11.75
CA PHE A 127 2.52 7.49 -11.14
C PHE A 127 2.73 6.22 -10.33
N ARG A 128 1.82 5.95 -9.40
CA ARG A 128 1.96 4.84 -8.45
C ARG A 128 0.71 3.98 -8.44
N LEU A 129 0.91 2.66 -8.57
CA LEU A 129 -0.14 1.66 -8.44
C LEU A 129 0.03 0.93 -7.12
N GLY A 130 -0.95 1.08 -6.22
CA GLY A 130 -1.01 0.32 -4.96
C GLY A 130 -1.69 -1.02 -5.20
N LEU A 131 -0.98 -2.11 -4.92
CA LEU A 131 -1.39 -3.48 -5.24
C LEU A 131 -1.66 -4.34 -4.00
N PHE A 132 -1.56 -3.76 -2.81
CA PHE A 132 -1.75 -4.47 -1.55
C PHE A 132 -3.22 -4.49 -1.12
N GLY A 133 -3.54 -5.42 -0.22
CA GLY A 133 -4.88 -5.65 0.32
C GLY A 133 -5.46 -6.99 -0.10
N LEU A 134 -6.12 -7.68 0.83
CA LEU A 134 -6.70 -9.01 0.61
C LEU A 134 -7.71 -9.01 -0.55
N ASP A 135 -8.48 -7.93 -0.71
CA ASP A 135 -9.43 -7.74 -1.81
C ASP A 135 -8.79 -7.92 -3.21
N LYS A 136 -7.51 -7.61 -3.34
CA LYS A 136 -6.74 -7.78 -4.58
C LYS A 136 -6.05 -9.13 -4.66
N LEU A 137 -5.62 -9.66 -3.52
CA LEU A 137 -4.74 -10.82 -3.45
C LEU A 137 -5.49 -12.15 -3.33
N TYR A 138 -6.77 -12.15 -3.00
CA TYR A 138 -7.60 -13.35 -3.04
C TYR A 138 -7.68 -13.99 -4.43
N ASN A 139 -7.66 -13.15 -5.48
CA ASN A 139 -7.65 -13.61 -6.86
C ASN A 139 -6.79 -12.68 -7.73
N VAL A 140 -5.51 -13.00 -7.80
CA VAL A 140 -4.49 -12.23 -8.52
C VAL A 140 -4.85 -12.07 -10.01
N GLU A 141 -5.32 -13.13 -10.65
CA GLU A 141 -5.68 -13.10 -12.09
C GLU A 141 -6.85 -12.16 -12.37
N ALA A 142 -7.90 -12.22 -11.57
CA ALA A 142 -9.05 -11.33 -11.73
C ALA A 142 -8.66 -9.87 -11.46
N THR A 143 -7.82 -9.62 -10.46
CA THR A 143 -7.31 -8.29 -10.15
C THR A 143 -6.44 -7.76 -11.29
N PHE A 144 -5.52 -8.56 -11.78
CA PHE A 144 -4.65 -8.20 -12.90
C PHE A 144 -5.46 -7.88 -14.16
N LYS A 145 -6.43 -8.72 -14.50
CA LYS A 145 -7.32 -8.49 -15.64
C LYS A 145 -8.09 -7.18 -15.54
N ARG A 146 -8.68 -6.88 -14.37
CA ARG A 146 -9.40 -5.60 -14.15
C ARG A 146 -8.47 -4.40 -14.29
N LEU A 147 -7.25 -4.50 -13.73
CA LEU A 147 -6.27 -3.44 -13.82
C LEU A 147 -5.84 -3.18 -15.27
N THR A 148 -5.49 -4.23 -16.02
CA THR A 148 -5.03 -4.09 -17.40
C THR A 148 -6.10 -3.55 -18.34
N MET A 149 -7.39 -3.85 -18.12
CA MET A 149 -8.49 -3.25 -18.87
C MET A 149 -8.54 -1.73 -18.75
N VAL A 150 -8.19 -1.18 -17.59
CA VAL A 150 -8.11 0.28 -17.40
C VAL A 150 -6.79 0.82 -17.93
N LEU A 151 -5.67 0.14 -17.66
CA LEU A 151 -4.36 0.53 -18.20
C LEU A 151 -4.36 0.64 -19.72
N ASP A 152 -5.03 -0.29 -20.42
CA ASP A 152 -5.16 -0.27 -21.90
C ASP A 152 -5.92 0.96 -22.44
N GLN A 153 -6.73 1.60 -21.60
CA GLN A 153 -7.50 2.79 -21.99
C GLN A 153 -6.81 4.11 -21.60
N VAL A 154 -5.83 4.04 -20.72
CA VAL A 154 -5.17 5.22 -20.13
C VAL A 154 -3.77 5.41 -20.70
N LEU A 155 -3.04 4.30 -20.95
CA LEU A 155 -1.67 4.25 -21.45
C LEU A 155 -1.64 4.03 -22.96
#